data_0718d33ceb3fac8955bafa19ac97f171
#
_entry.id   0718d33ceb3fac8955bafa19ac97f171
#
_cell.length_a   1.000
_cell.length_b   1.000
_cell.length_c   1.000
_cell.angle_alpha   90.00
_cell.angle_beta   90.00
_cell.angle_gamma   90.00
#
_symmetry.space_group_name_H-M   'P 1'
#
loop_
_entity.id
_entity.type
_entity.pdbx_description
1 polymer ?
#
loop_
_entity_poly.entity_id
_entity_poly.type
_entity_poly.pdbx_seq_one_letter_code
_entity_poly.pdbx_strand_id
1 'polypeptide(L)'
;FNIKAKSFFLPAFSREEVRGLLDQHTQDTGQVFSEEVVDKLYAYSGGQPWLTNALANEVVRKILKNDYTLEITLDMIELAKERLIEQRQTHLDSLADKIDDPRVRPIIMSIITGDSPAFDGADDAIRYCRDLGIISTGNPIQFANPIYREIITRILTIGFSVSINQDIAQTSWYINKDGTL
;
A
#
# COMPACT_ATOMS: atom_id res chain seq x y z
N PHE A 1 -17.36 8.42 30.53
CA PHE A 1 -17.54 7.11 29.89
C PHE A 1 -16.40 6.94 28.88
N ASN A 2 -15.35 6.22 29.28
CA ASN A 2 -14.28 5.80 28.36
C ASN A 2 -14.79 4.56 27.62
N ILE A 3 -15.45 4.75 26.49
CA ILE A 3 -15.73 3.64 25.57
C ILE A 3 -14.42 3.36 24.85
N LYS A 4 -13.66 2.37 25.31
CA LYS A 4 -12.63 1.74 24.50
C LYS A 4 -13.35 1.04 23.34
N ALA A 5 -13.46 1.71 22.20
CA ALA A 5 -13.85 1.03 20.97
C ALA A 5 -12.82 -0.08 20.74
N LYS A 6 -13.25 -1.34 20.81
CA LYS A 6 -12.40 -2.46 20.36
C LYS A 6 -12.14 -2.21 18.88
N SER A 7 -10.88 -2.00 18.54
CA SER A 7 -10.46 -1.96 17.14
C SER A 7 -10.83 -3.30 16.51
N PHE A 8 -11.78 -3.31 15.61
CA PHE A 8 -12.18 -4.51 14.89
C PHE A 8 -11.17 -4.67 13.74
N PHE A 9 -10.18 -5.52 13.93
CA PHE A 9 -9.27 -5.90 12.88
C PHE A 9 -10.02 -6.83 11.92
N LEU A 10 -10.26 -6.38 10.69
CA LEU A 10 -10.77 -7.22 9.63
C LEU A 10 -9.57 -7.96 9.01
N PRO A 11 -9.47 -9.29 9.12
CA PRO A 11 -8.37 -10.02 8.55
C PRO A 11 -8.35 -9.89 7.02
N ALA A 12 -7.20 -10.11 6.42
CA ALA A 12 -7.11 -10.20 4.96
C ALA A 12 -7.94 -11.39 4.47
N PHE A 13 -8.62 -11.21 3.35
CA PHE A 13 -9.34 -12.28 2.67
C PHE A 13 -8.38 -13.34 2.15
N SER A 14 -8.79 -14.59 2.20
CA SER A 14 -8.15 -15.64 1.41
C SER A 14 -8.40 -15.39 -0.09
N ARG A 15 -7.66 -16.10 -0.94
CA ARG A 15 -7.87 -16.02 -2.39
C ARG A 15 -9.30 -16.44 -2.77
N GLU A 16 -9.84 -17.46 -2.10
CA GLU A 16 -11.21 -17.96 -2.32
C GLU A 16 -12.26 -16.93 -1.89
N GLU A 17 -12.02 -16.21 -0.80
CA GLU A 17 -12.91 -15.13 -0.36
C GLU A 17 -12.88 -13.94 -1.32
N VAL A 18 -11.68 -13.59 -1.87
CA VAL A 18 -11.58 -12.60 -2.96
C VAL A 18 -12.34 -13.06 -4.19
N ARG A 19 -12.22 -14.34 -4.58
CA ARG A 19 -13.00 -14.92 -5.68
C ARG A 19 -14.50 -14.77 -5.41
N GLY A 20 -14.97 -15.17 -4.23
CA GLY A 20 -16.39 -15.06 -3.86
C GLY A 20 -16.92 -13.63 -3.86
N LEU A 21 -16.07 -12.64 -3.49
CA LEU A 21 -16.43 -11.22 -3.59
C LEU A 21 -16.60 -10.79 -5.05
N LEU A 22 -15.70 -11.18 -5.95
CA LEU A 22 -15.75 -10.82 -7.36
C LEU A 22 -16.86 -11.57 -8.11
N ASP A 23 -17.22 -12.78 -7.68
CA ASP A 23 -18.33 -13.54 -8.23
C ASP A 23 -19.70 -12.87 -7.99
N GLN A 24 -19.85 -12.06 -6.94
CA GLN A 24 -21.05 -11.24 -6.76
C GLN A 24 -21.25 -10.28 -7.92
N HIS A 25 -20.18 -9.60 -8.36
CA HIS A 25 -20.21 -8.75 -9.54
C HIS A 25 -20.60 -9.55 -10.80
N THR A 26 -20.01 -10.73 -10.97
CA THR A 26 -20.33 -11.61 -12.11
C THR A 26 -21.80 -12.03 -12.11
N GLN A 27 -22.37 -12.36 -10.94
CA GLN A 27 -23.78 -12.71 -10.79
C GLN A 27 -24.70 -11.54 -11.16
N ASP A 28 -24.33 -10.33 -10.78
CA ASP A 28 -25.15 -9.13 -10.99
C ASP A 28 -25.08 -8.61 -12.44
N THR A 29 -23.94 -8.78 -13.12
CA THR A 29 -23.66 -8.11 -14.40
C THR A 29 -23.38 -9.05 -15.57
N GLY A 30 -23.05 -10.30 -15.30
CA GLY A 30 -22.55 -11.26 -16.27
C GLY A 30 -21.07 -11.08 -16.65
N GLN A 31 -20.41 -10.01 -16.20
CA GLN A 31 -19.00 -9.76 -16.48
C GLN A 31 -18.09 -10.61 -15.58
N VAL A 32 -17.19 -11.35 -16.18
CA VAL A 32 -16.36 -12.36 -15.50
C VAL A 32 -14.97 -11.81 -15.17
N PHE A 33 -14.54 -12.02 -13.92
CA PHE A 33 -13.12 -11.96 -13.55
C PHE A 33 -12.52 -13.35 -13.77
N SER A 34 -11.64 -13.52 -14.77
CA SER A 34 -10.96 -14.79 -15.00
C SER A 34 -10.09 -15.19 -13.80
N GLU A 35 -9.72 -16.47 -13.71
CA GLU A 35 -8.85 -16.95 -12.61
C GLU A 35 -7.53 -16.20 -12.57
N GLU A 36 -6.92 -15.92 -13.71
CA GLU A 36 -5.67 -15.17 -13.82
C GLU A 36 -5.81 -13.73 -13.32
N VAL A 37 -6.95 -13.09 -13.60
CA VAL A 37 -7.27 -11.73 -13.13
C VAL A 37 -7.48 -11.74 -11.62
N VAL A 38 -8.18 -12.75 -11.08
CA VAL A 38 -8.35 -12.91 -9.62
C VAL A 38 -7.02 -13.11 -8.94
N ASP A 39 -6.15 -13.96 -9.49
CA ASP A 39 -4.81 -14.23 -8.97
C ASP A 39 -3.95 -12.95 -8.93
N LYS A 40 -3.99 -12.17 -10.01
CA LYS A 40 -3.26 -10.90 -10.11
C LYS A 40 -3.77 -9.87 -9.11
N LEU A 41 -5.08 -9.75 -8.99
CA LEU A 41 -5.73 -8.83 -8.05
C LEU A 41 -5.41 -9.23 -6.61
N TYR A 42 -5.47 -10.52 -6.29
CA TYR A 42 -5.09 -11.05 -4.99
C TYR A 42 -3.61 -10.80 -4.69
N ALA A 43 -2.73 -11.06 -5.65
CA ALA A 43 -1.29 -10.82 -5.51
C ALA A 43 -0.97 -9.36 -5.17
N TYR A 44 -1.71 -8.38 -5.74
CA TYR A 44 -1.51 -6.96 -5.45
C TYR A 44 -2.15 -6.52 -4.15
N SER A 45 -3.36 -6.99 -3.86
CA SER A 45 -4.09 -6.58 -2.65
C SER A 45 -3.60 -7.28 -1.39
N GLY A 46 -2.97 -8.45 -1.50
CA GLY A 46 -2.70 -9.33 -0.38
C GLY A 46 -3.97 -9.76 0.34
N GLY A 47 -5.11 -9.76 -0.36
CA GLY A 47 -6.43 -10.04 0.20
C GLY A 47 -6.98 -8.92 1.09
N GLN A 48 -6.34 -7.75 1.17
CA GLN A 48 -6.83 -6.66 1.98
C GLN A 48 -8.18 -6.16 1.45
N PRO A 49 -9.28 -6.20 2.24
CA PRO A 49 -10.64 -6.00 1.76
C PRO A 49 -10.85 -4.67 1.02
N TRP A 50 -10.33 -3.58 1.61
CA TRP A 50 -10.42 -2.26 0.98
C TRP A 50 -9.69 -2.22 -0.36
N LEU A 51 -8.45 -2.72 -0.42
CA LEU A 51 -7.61 -2.66 -1.60
C LEU A 51 -8.13 -3.57 -2.73
N THR A 52 -8.66 -4.74 -2.37
CA THR A 52 -9.35 -5.64 -3.29
C THR A 52 -10.52 -4.92 -3.97
N ASN A 53 -11.37 -4.28 -3.17
CA ASN A 53 -12.50 -3.49 -3.70
C ASN A 53 -12.04 -2.29 -4.51
N ALA A 54 -10.99 -1.58 -4.09
CA ALA A 54 -10.48 -0.41 -4.80
C ALA A 54 -9.95 -0.79 -6.19
N LEU A 55 -9.17 -1.87 -6.31
CA LEU A 55 -8.67 -2.38 -7.58
C LEU A 55 -9.82 -2.79 -8.51
N ALA A 56 -10.77 -3.59 -8.03
CA ALA A 56 -11.91 -4.02 -8.82
C ALA A 56 -12.77 -2.83 -9.28
N ASN A 57 -13.04 -1.89 -8.40
CA ASN A 57 -13.80 -0.67 -8.70
C ASN A 57 -13.09 0.23 -9.73
N GLU A 58 -11.76 0.38 -9.63
CA GLU A 58 -10.99 1.15 -10.62
C GLU A 58 -11.12 0.54 -12.01
N VAL A 59 -11.04 -0.80 -12.13
CA VAL A 59 -11.22 -1.51 -13.40
C VAL A 59 -12.64 -1.32 -13.92
N VAL A 60 -13.64 -1.70 -13.15
CA VAL A 60 -15.03 -1.75 -13.63
C VAL A 60 -15.58 -0.35 -13.88
N ARG A 61 -15.43 0.57 -12.95
CA ARG A 61 -16.08 1.88 -13.01
C ARG A 61 -15.26 2.95 -13.72
N LYS A 62 -13.93 2.92 -13.59
CA LYS A 62 -13.08 3.99 -14.12
C LYS A 62 -12.45 3.65 -15.45
N ILE A 63 -11.98 2.41 -15.63
CA ILE A 63 -11.38 1.96 -16.89
C ILE A 63 -12.47 1.56 -17.86
N LEU A 64 -13.34 0.64 -17.49
CA LEU A 64 -14.41 0.11 -18.33
C LEU A 64 -15.69 0.97 -18.34
N LYS A 65 -15.82 1.95 -17.44
CA LYS A 65 -16.97 2.87 -17.33
C LYS A 65 -18.32 2.15 -17.22
N ASN A 66 -18.34 1.01 -16.52
CA ASN A 66 -19.47 0.12 -16.36
C ASN A 66 -19.96 -0.52 -17.69
N ASP A 67 -19.12 -0.63 -18.69
CA ASP A 67 -19.41 -1.44 -19.86
C ASP A 67 -19.10 -2.91 -19.54
N TYR A 68 -20.14 -3.63 -19.11
CA TYR A 68 -20.03 -5.03 -18.68
C TYR A 68 -19.90 -6.02 -19.83
N THR A 69 -19.96 -5.55 -21.08
CA THR A 69 -19.75 -6.38 -22.29
C THR A 69 -18.27 -6.59 -22.59
N LEU A 70 -17.42 -5.76 -22.02
CA LEU A 70 -15.97 -5.82 -22.22
C LEU A 70 -15.33 -6.82 -21.26
N GLU A 71 -14.32 -7.52 -21.75
CA GLU A 71 -13.51 -8.44 -20.95
C GLU A 71 -12.60 -7.68 -20.00
N ILE A 72 -12.45 -8.19 -18.76
CA ILE A 72 -11.49 -7.69 -17.79
C ILE A 72 -10.14 -8.38 -18.05
N THR A 73 -9.11 -7.60 -18.35
CA THR A 73 -7.77 -8.10 -18.70
C THR A 73 -6.74 -7.86 -17.60
N LEU A 74 -5.62 -8.58 -17.67
CA LEU A 74 -4.49 -8.40 -16.76
C LEU A 74 -3.90 -6.98 -16.84
N ASP A 75 -3.85 -6.40 -18.05
CA ASP A 75 -3.33 -5.04 -18.26
C ASP A 75 -4.20 -3.98 -17.56
N MET A 76 -5.51 -4.23 -17.46
CA MET A 76 -6.41 -3.34 -16.71
C MET A 76 -6.14 -3.39 -15.21
N ILE A 77 -5.75 -4.55 -14.67
CA ILE A 77 -5.35 -4.65 -13.25
C ILE A 77 -4.04 -3.89 -13.00
N GLU A 78 -3.07 -3.99 -13.93
CA GLU A 78 -1.83 -3.19 -13.85
C GLU A 78 -2.14 -1.69 -13.88
N LEU A 79 -2.96 -1.26 -14.84
CA LEU A 79 -3.37 0.14 -14.95
C LEU A 79 -4.12 0.62 -13.70
N ALA A 80 -5.00 -0.21 -13.15
CA ALA A 80 -5.73 0.10 -11.92
C ALA A 80 -4.76 0.28 -10.74
N LYS A 81 -3.76 -0.59 -10.61
CA LYS A 81 -2.71 -0.49 -9.59
C LYS A 81 -1.97 0.86 -9.72
N GLU A 82 -1.47 1.20 -10.91
CA GLU A 82 -0.74 2.45 -11.11
C GLU A 82 -1.60 3.67 -10.78
N ARG A 83 -2.87 3.69 -11.24
CA ARG A 83 -3.79 4.79 -10.94
C ARG A 83 -4.07 4.94 -9.45
N LEU A 84 -4.24 3.84 -8.72
CA LEU A 84 -4.42 3.90 -7.27
C LEU A 84 -3.19 4.48 -6.55
N ILE A 85 -1.99 4.15 -7.02
CA ILE A 85 -0.74 4.66 -6.47
C ILE A 85 -0.59 6.16 -6.79
N GLU A 86 -0.89 6.58 -8.03
CA GLU A 86 -0.76 7.97 -8.47
C GLU A 86 -1.80 8.90 -7.85
N GLN A 87 -3.05 8.45 -7.75
CA GLN A 87 -4.16 9.27 -7.27
C GLN A 87 -4.11 9.52 -5.76
N ARG A 88 -3.19 8.87 -5.03
CA ARG A 88 -3.07 8.98 -3.56
C ARG A 88 -4.45 9.06 -2.91
N GLN A 89 -5.31 8.07 -3.17
CA GLN A 89 -6.65 8.08 -2.57
C GLN A 89 -6.54 8.29 -1.06
N THR A 90 -7.50 8.95 -0.46
CA THR A 90 -7.55 9.42 0.94
C THR A 90 -7.00 8.42 1.97
N HIS A 91 -7.12 7.12 1.68
CA HIS A 91 -6.57 6.06 2.53
C HIS A 91 -5.04 5.95 2.44
N LEU A 92 -4.46 6.24 1.28
CA LEU A 92 -3.01 6.22 1.05
C LEU A 92 -2.32 7.49 1.59
N ASP A 93 -3.03 8.63 1.61
CA ASP A 93 -2.55 9.84 2.30
C ASP A 93 -2.47 9.58 3.81
N SER A 94 -3.47 8.91 4.38
CA SER A 94 -3.43 8.47 5.78
C SER A 94 -2.26 7.51 6.07
N LEU A 95 -1.84 6.71 5.09
CA LEU A 95 -0.65 5.87 5.21
C LEU A 95 0.63 6.70 5.27
N ALA A 96 0.74 7.74 4.43
CA ALA A 96 1.90 8.64 4.44
C ALA A 96 2.10 9.30 5.82
N ASP A 97 1.01 9.81 6.43
CA ASP A 97 1.05 10.38 7.78
C ASP A 97 1.52 9.36 8.83
N LYS A 98 1.22 8.09 8.65
CA LYS A 98 1.62 7.03 9.58
C LYS A 98 3.09 6.62 9.45
N ILE A 99 3.70 6.81 8.29
CA ILE A 99 5.12 6.47 8.07
C ILE A 99 6.05 7.33 8.96
N ASP A 100 5.65 8.55 9.26
CA ASP A 100 6.44 9.46 10.11
C ASP A 100 6.22 9.23 11.61
N ASP A 101 5.29 8.36 12.01
CA ASP A 101 5.14 7.95 13.43
C ASP A 101 6.45 7.29 13.92
N PRO A 102 7.02 7.76 15.05
CA PRO A 102 8.27 7.21 15.61
C PRO A 102 8.24 5.70 15.86
N ARG A 103 7.08 5.10 16.04
CA ARG A 103 6.91 3.65 16.21
C ARG A 103 6.93 2.90 14.88
N VAL A 104 6.47 3.53 13.81
CA VAL A 104 6.31 2.92 12.48
C VAL A 104 7.58 3.01 11.67
N ARG A 105 8.19 4.19 11.63
CA ARG A 105 9.35 4.48 10.79
C ARG A 105 10.53 3.50 10.96
N PRO A 106 10.98 3.14 12.17
CA PRO A 106 12.08 2.18 12.35
C PRO A 106 11.78 0.78 11.77
N ILE A 107 10.52 0.32 11.92
CA ILE A 107 10.08 -0.99 11.40
C ILE A 107 10.07 -0.96 9.86
N ILE A 108 9.53 0.08 9.26
CA ILE A 108 9.52 0.25 7.81
C ILE A 108 10.95 0.29 7.26
N MET A 109 11.83 1.06 7.88
CA MET A 109 13.22 1.16 7.46
C MET A 109 13.91 -0.18 7.54
N SER A 110 13.70 -0.96 8.60
CA SER A 110 14.30 -2.30 8.74
C SER A 110 13.85 -3.27 7.65
N ILE A 111 12.57 -3.19 7.22
CA ILE A 111 12.06 -4.01 6.11
C ILE A 111 12.72 -3.62 4.79
N ILE A 112 12.93 -2.32 4.57
CA ILE A 112 13.52 -1.80 3.31
C ILE A 112 15.01 -2.12 3.23
N THR A 113 15.76 -1.94 4.32
CA THR A 113 17.21 -2.20 4.35
C THR A 113 17.54 -3.69 4.42
N GLY A 114 16.56 -4.53 4.76
CA GLY A 114 16.79 -5.95 4.98
C GLY A 114 17.48 -6.23 6.32
N ASP A 115 17.73 -5.21 7.11
CA ASP A 115 18.21 -5.34 8.50
C ASP A 115 17.03 -5.79 9.34
N SER A 116 16.82 -7.09 9.46
CA SER A 116 15.82 -7.63 10.38
C SER A 116 16.36 -7.48 11.81
N PRO A 117 16.02 -6.40 12.54
CA PRO A 117 16.24 -6.42 13.96
C PRO A 117 15.43 -7.61 14.49
N ALA A 118 15.99 -8.32 15.46
CA ALA A 118 15.27 -9.35 16.19
C ALA A 118 14.17 -8.64 17.02
N PHE A 119 13.10 -8.20 16.35
CA PHE A 119 11.93 -7.70 17.04
C PHE A 119 11.26 -8.87 17.74
N ASP A 120 11.14 -8.77 19.05
CA ASP A 120 10.26 -9.65 19.79
C ASP A 120 8.84 -9.45 19.27
N GLY A 121 8.13 -10.54 18.95
CA GLY A 121 6.74 -10.46 18.50
C GLY A 121 5.77 -9.82 19.49
N ALA A 122 6.24 -9.53 20.72
CA ALA A 122 5.55 -8.78 21.76
C ALA A 122 5.78 -7.25 21.67
N ASP A 123 6.59 -6.76 20.73
CA ASP A 123 6.85 -5.33 20.55
C ASP A 123 5.56 -4.58 20.20
N ASP A 124 5.22 -3.58 21.01
CA ASP A 124 4.02 -2.76 20.83
C ASP A 124 4.05 -2.00 19.51
N ALA A 125 5.22 -1.66 18.97
CA ALA A 125 5.37 -1.01 17.69
C ALA A 125 5.02 -1.95 16.53
N ILE A 126 5.44 -3.21 16.59
CA ILE A 126 5.06 -4.23 15.60
C ILE A 126 3.55 -4.48 15.63
N ARG A 127 3.00 -4.61 16.84
CA ARG A 127 1.55 -4.78 16.98
C ARG A 127 0.80 -3.60 16.39
N TYR A 128 1.25 -2.39 16.67
CA TYR A 128 0.68 -1.17 16.10
C TYR A 128 0.76 -1.14 14.57
N CYS A 129 1.90 -1.50 13.96
CA CYS A 129 2.02 -1.59 12.51
C CYS A 129 1.11 -2.66 11.89
N ARG A 130 0.89 -3.78 12.60
CA ARG A 130 -0.08 -4.81 12.19
C ARG A 130 -1.51 -4.32 12.29
N ASP A 131 -1.87 -3.63 13.36
CA ASP A 131 -3.20 -3.04 13.55
C ASP A 131 -3.52 -1.97 12.51
N LEU A 132 -2.50 -1.25 12.03
CA LEU A 132 -2.61 -0.33 10.90
C LEU A 132 -2.69 -1.04 9.54
N GLY A 133 -2.44 -2.36 9.48
CA GLY A 133 -2.42 -3.13 8.24
C GLY A 133 -1.24 -2.81 7.33
N ILE A 134 -0.18 -2.18 7.83
CA ILE A 134 1.01 -1.81 7.04
C ILE A 134 1.91 -3.03 6.80
N ILE A 135 2.03 -3.89 7.81
CA ILE A 135 2.87 -5.08 7.75
C ILE A 135 2.04 -6.35 7.89
N SER A 136 2.56 -7.45 7.35
CA SER A 136 1.94 -8.77 7.43
C SER A 136 1.95 -9.33 8.86
N THR A 137 1.09 -10.29 9.12
CA THR A 137 1.06 -11.04 10.38
C THR A 137 2.12 -12.13 10.45
N GLY A 138 2.78 -12.42 9.31
CA GLY A 138 3.76 -13.49 9.18
C GLY A 138 5.15 -13.18 9.77
N ASN A 139 6.01 -14.17 9.71
CA ASN A 139 7.43 -14.08 10.03
C ASN A 139 8.21 -14.69 8.84
N PRO A 140 9.16 -13.98 8.20
CA PRO A 140 9.69 -12.65 8.58
C PRO A 140 8.66 -11.52 8.40
N ILE A 141 8.87 -10.40 9.11
CA ILE A 141 8.04 -9.20 9.00
C ILE A 141 8.23 -8.61 7.60
N GLN A 142 7.12 -8.39 6.90
CA GLN A 142 7.10 -7.86 5.54
C GLN A 142 5.96 -6.85 5.39
N PHE A 143 5.97 -6.05 4.33
CA PHE A 143 4.81 -5.24 3.99
C PHE A 143 3.57 -6.11 3.77
N ALA A 144 2.42 -5.59 4.15
CA ALA A 144 1.14 -6.32 4.05
C ALA A 144 0.79 -6.68 2.60
N ASN A 145 1.21 -5.87 1.64
CA ASN A 145 0.99 -6.10 0.21
C ASN A 145 2.01 -5.31 -0.64
N PRO A 146 2.18 -5.70 -1.93
CA PRO A 146 3.11 -5.04 -2.84
C PRO A 146 2.81 -3.56 -3.11
N ILE A 147 1.54 -3.17 -3.12
CA ILE A 147 1.12 -1.77 -3.34
C ILE A 147 1.62 -0.89 -2.19
N TYR A 148 1.46 -1.32 -0.94
CA TYR A 148 1.99 -0.58 0.21
C TYR A 148 3.51 -0.48 0.16
N ARG A 149 4.19 -1.58 -0.18
CA ARG A 149 5.65 -1.55 -0.37
C ARG A 149 6.05 -0.47 -1.39
N GLU A 150 5.38 -0.42 -2.52
CA GLU A 150 5.71 0.53 -3.60
C GLU A 150 5.43 1.98 -3.17
N ILE A 151 4.26 2.25 -2.58
CA ILE A 151 3.89 3.59 -2.12
C ILE A 151 4.85 4.09 -1.04
N ILE A 152 5.14 3.26 -0.05
CA ILE A 152 6.04 3.62 1.06
C ILE A 152 7.44 3.92 0.52
N THR A 153 7.93 3.09 -0.41
CA THR A 153 9.23 3.32 -1.04
C THR A 153 9.25 4.65 -1.82
N ARG A 154 8.20 4.95 -2.59
CA ARG A 154 8.07 6.22 -3.33
C ARG A 154 8.05 7.43 -2.37
N ILE A 155 7.26 7.37 -1.28
CA ILE A 155 7.18 8.45 -0.28
C ILE A 155 8.54 8.73 0.35
N LEU A 156 9.23 7.69 0.80
CA LEU A 156 10.56 7.82 1.41
C LEU A 156 11.58 8.37 0.44
N THR A 157 11.58 7.92 -0.83
CA THR A 157 12.50 8.41 -1.87
C THR A 157 12.31 9.90 -2.14
N ILE A 158 11.07 10.37 -2.21
CA ILE A 158 10.77 11.80 -2.38
C ILE A 158 11.25 12.59 -1.16
N GLY A 159 11.00 12.10 0.06
CA GLY A 159 11.45 12.75 1.29
C GLY A 159 12.97 12.89 1.35
N PHE A 160 13.72 11.84 0.99
CA PHE A 160 15.18 11.89 0.91
C PHE A 160 15.67 12.88 -0.15
N SER A 161 15.07 12.91 -1.34
CA SER A 161 15.46 13.85 -2.40
C SER A 161 15.26 15.32 -1.99
N VAL A 162 14.18 15.62 -1.28
CA VAL A 162 13.91 16.98 -0.76
C VAL A 162 14.94 17.36 0.29
N SER A 163 15.25 16.45 1.23
CA SER A 163 16.23 16.67 2.29
C SER A 163 17.63 16.95 1.71
N ILE A 164 18.10 16.12 0.77
CA ILE A 164 19.39 16.30 0.12
C ILE A 164 19.46 17.65 -0.61
N ASN A 165 18.41 18.04 -1.33
CA ASN A 165 18.39 19.32 -2.03
C ASN A 165 18.39 20.52 -1.07
N GLN A 166 17.77 20.42 0.10
CA GLN A 166 17.82 21.42 1.15
C GLN A 166 19.22 21.55 1.75
N ASP A 167 19.88 20.41 2.02
CA ASP A 167 21.24 20.39 2.54
C ASP A 167 22.24 20.98 1.52
N ILE A 168 22.10 20.66 0.24
CA ILE A 168 22.91 21.25 -0.83
C ILE A 168 22.68 22.76 -0.93
N ALA A 169 21.42 23.21 -0.86
CA ALA A 169 21.09 24.62 -0.90
C ALA A 169 21.65 25.40 0.31
N GLN A 170 21.67 24.77 1.49
CA GLN A 170 22.26 25.35 2.70
C GLN A 170 23.78 25.41 2.65
N THR A 171 24.43 24.41 2.03
CA THR A 171 25.90 24.37 1.90
C THR A 171 26.42 25.27 0.77
N SER A 172 25.63 25.58 -0.23
CA SER A 172 26.05 26.40 -1.37
C SER A 172 26.43 27.86 -1.02
N TRP A 173 26.00 28.39 0.13
CA TRP A 173 26.35 29.74 0.57
C TRP A 173 27.73 29.83 1.24
N TYR A 174 28.35 28.69 1.58
CA TYR A 174 29.74 28.64 2.08
C TYR A 174 30.82 28.73 0.99
N ILE A 175 30.42 28.59 -0.27
CA ILE A 175 31.34 28.65 -1.39
C ILE A 175 31.32 30.07 -1.97
N ASN A 176 32.44 30.79 -1.87
CA ASN A 176 32.59 32.09 -2.46
C ASN A 176 32.45 32.04 -4.00
N LYS A 177 32.11 33.19 -4.64
CA LYS A 177 31.92 33.26 -6.10
C LYS A 177 33.18 32.91 -6.90
N ASP A 178 34.35 32.85 -6.26
CA ASP A 178 35.63 32.43 -6.81
C ASP A 178 35.95 30.93 -6.56
N GLY A 179 35.03 30.17 -5.93
CA GLY A 179 35.22 28.74 -5.70
C GLY A 179 36.08 28.40 -4.48
N THR A 180 36.40 29.36 -3.63
CA THR A 180 37.12 29.14 -2.35
C THR A 180 36.15 28.97 -1.17
N LEU A 181 36.58 28.17 -0.16
CA LEU A 181 35.81 27.99 1.10
C LEU A 181 35.94 29.22 1.98
#